data_4e0f59a38c2042f0604c0d7c15013cc7
#
_entry.id   4e0f59a38c2042f0604c0d7c15013cc7
#
_cell.length_a   1.000
_cell.length_b   1.000
_cell.length_c   1.000
_cell.angle_alpha   90.00
_cell.angle_beta   90.00
_cell.angle_gamma   90.00
#
_symmetry.space_group_name_H-M   'P 1'
#
loop_
_entity.id
_entity.type
_entity.pdbx_description
1 polymer ?
#
loop_
_entity_poly.entity_id
_entity_poly.type
_entity_poly.pdbx_seq_one_letter_code
_entity_poly.pdbx_strand_id
1 'polypeptide(L)'
;MKNILVPTDFSENCVKAANLGIKMAKLYDAEIHFLHLMTTPVDWVKLDKLKEKRYPETLKKIGKANSALRKLDRKAESQGLKCRTFLQFDSGQKNILEHSTHFHHDFIITGSSGTK
;
A
#
# COMPACT_ATOMS: atom_id res chain seq x y z
N MET A 1 18.13 0.47 10.49
CA MET A 1 16.74 0.00 10.53
C MET A 1 16.33 -0.53 9.16
N LYS A 2 15.69 -1.67 9.15
CA LYS A 2 15.26 -2.28 7.90
C LYS A 2 13.84 -1.82 7.56
N ASN A 3 13.48 -1.90 6.30
CA ASN A 3 12.17 -1.53 5.81
C ASN A 3 11.52 -2.74 5.13
N ILE A 4 10.26 -2.99 5.45
CA ILE A 4 9.49 -4.07 4.84
C ILE A 4 8.36 -3.45 4.05
N LEU A 5 8.25 -3.78 2.77
CA LEU A 5 7.17 -3.31 1.92
C LEU A 5 6.10 -4.39 1.78
N VAL A 6 4.85 -4.02 2.02
CA VAL A 6 3.70 -4.91 1.88
C VAL A 6 2.72 -4.26 0.90
N PRO A 7 2.78 -4.64 -0.39
CA PRO A 7 1.74 -4.22 -1.33
C PRO A 7 0.41 -4.86 -0.94
N THR A 8 -0.67 -4.10 -1.02
CA THR A 8 -1.97 -4.61 -0.60
C THR A 8 -3.07 -4.21 -1.57
N ASP A 9 -3.98 -5.14 -1.84
CA ASP A 9 -5.24 -4.89 -2.54
C ASP A 9 -6.43 -5.08 -1.60
N PHE A 10 -6.15 -5.24 -0.29
CA PHE A 10 -7.14 -5.41 0.77
C PHE A 10 -7.92 -6.73 0.69
N SER A 11 -7.43 -7.70 -0.08
CA SER A 11 -7.99 -9.05 -0.10
C SER A 11 -7.57 -9.83 1.14
N GLU A 12 -8.19 -10.99 1.37
CA GLU A 12 -7.81 -11.86 2.48
C GLU A 12 -6.34 -12.24 2.46
N ASN A 13 -5.81 -12.51 1.27
CA ASN A 13 -4.40 -12.88 1.16
C ASN A 13 -3.48 -11.73 1.51
N CYS A 14 -3.89 -10.52 1.19
CA CYS A 14 -3.12 -9.35 1.57
C CYS A 14 -3.21 -9.07 3.07
N VAL A 15 -4.32 -9.43 3.71
CA VAL A 15 -4.42 -9.34 5.17
C VAL A 15 -3.42 -10.31 5.82
N LYS A 16 -3.32 -11.52 5.28
CA LYS A 16 -2.32 -12.49 5.77
C LYS A 16 -0.91 -11.99 5.56
N ALA A 17 -0.63 -11.40 4.40
CA ALA A 17 0.68 -10.80 4.11
C ALA A 17 0.98 -9.65 5.07
N ALA A 18 -0.01 -8.82 5.37
CA ALA A 18 0.16 -7.73 6.32
C ALA A 18 0.51 -8.26 7.72
N ASN A 19 -0.19 -9.31 8.17
CA ASN A 19 0.09 -9.92 9.47
C ASN A 19 1.49 -10.52 9.51
N LEU A 20 1.91 -11.16 8.44
CA LEU A 20 3.27 -11.70 8.35
C LEU A 20 4.30 -10.57 8.37
N GLY A 21 4.03 -9.50 7.63
CA GLY A 21 4.91 -8.33 7.61
C GLY A 21 5.08 -7.71 8.99
N ILE A 22 3.99 -7.61 9.74
CA ILE A 22 4.02 -7.08 11.10
C ILE A 22 4.88 -7.98 11.99
N LYS A 23 4.70 -9.29 11.89
CA LYS A 23 5.53 -10.25 12.64
C LYS A 23 7.01 -10.10 12.31
N MET A 24 7.33 -10.01 11.02
CA MET A 24 8.71 -9.86 10.60
C MET A 24 9.29 -8.52 11.05
N ALA A 25 8.50 -7.46 10.98
CA ALA A 25 8.95 -6.15 11.41
C ALA A 25 9.28 -6.14 12.90
N LYS A 26 8.48 -6.83 13.71
CA LYS A 26 8.77 -6.96 15.14
C LYS A 26 10.03 -7.77 15.38
N LEU A 27 10.18 -8.85 14.64
CA LEU A 27 11.31 -9.76 14.81
C LEU A 27 12.65 -9.10 14.44
N TYR A 28 12.64 -8.29 13.38
CA TYR A 28 13.87 -7.68 12.85
C TYR A 28 14.01 -6.20 13.20
N ASP A 29 13.10 -5.68 14.03
CA ASP A 29 13.08 -4.25 14.41
C ASP A 29 13.05 -3.38 13.16
N ALA A 30 12.12 -3.68 12.26
CA ALA A 30 11.99 -3.01 10.97
C ALA A 30 10.81 -2.04 10.95
N GLU A 31 10.89 -1.06 10.04
CA GLU A 31 9.77 -0.20 9.71
C GLU A 31 8.92 -0.91 8.66
N ILE A 32 7.60 -0.81 8.75
CA ILE A 32 6.71 -1.47 7.80
C ILE A 32 6.02 -0.42 6.93
N HIS A 33 5.97 -0.69 5.62
CA HIS A 33 5.36 0.18 4.63
C HIS A 33 4.26 -0.57 3.92
N PHE A 34 3.03 -0.03 3.94
CA PHE A 34 1.91 -0.59 3.18
C PHE A 34 1.70 0.24 1.94
N LEU A 35 1.62 -0.41 0.80
CA LEU A 35 1.43 0.25 -0.49
C LEU A 35 0.19 -0.28 -1.18
N HIS A 36 -0.72 0.61 -1.52
CA HIS A 36 -1.85 0.28 -2.39
C HIS A 36 -1.67 0.96 -3.73
N LEU A 37 -1.67 0.16 -4.78
CA LEU A 37 -1.56 0.66 -6.15
C LEU A 37 -2.96 0.66 -6.75
N MET A 38 -3.46 1.83 -7.09
CA MET A 38 -4.80 1.99 -7.63
C MET A 38 -4.75 2.29 -9.11
N THR A 39 -5.49 1.49 -9.89
CA THR A 39 -5.66 1.77 -11.31
C THR A 39 -6.74 2.83 -11.48
N THR A 40 -6.45 3.85 -12.25
CA THR A 40 -7.40 4.92 -12.53
C THR A 40 -7.67 5.01 -14.03
N PRO A 41 -8.86 5.52 -14.43
CA PRO A 41 -9.19 5.63 -15.85
C PRO A 41 -8.38 6.68 -16.59
N VAL A 42 -7.73 7.59 -15.85
CA VAL A 42 -6.91 8.65 -16.41
C VAL A 42 -5.69 8.85 -15.53
N ASP A 43 -4.71 9.62 -16.00
CA ASP A 43 -3.55 9.96 -15.20
C ASP A 43 -3.98 10.87 -14.04
N TRP A 44 -4.29 10.26 -12.90
CA TRP A 44 -4.90 10.95 -11.77
C TRP A 44 -4.01 12.04 -11.19
N VAL A 45 -2.71 11.81 -11.18
CA VAL A 45 -1.77 12.76 -10.59
C VAL A 45 -1.75 14.08 -11.36
N LYS A 46 -1.92 14.00 -12.67
CA LYS A 46 -1.94 15.19 -13.54
C LYS A 46 -3.32 15.80 -13.72
N LEU A 47 -4.35 15.15 -13.17
CA LEU A 47 -5.71 15.61 -13.36
C LEU A 47 -6.00 16.84 -12.51
N ASP A 48 -6.65 17.84 -13.13
CA ASP A 48 -7.13 19.02 -12.43
C ASP A 48 -8.19 18.62 -11.39
N LYS A 49 -8.14 19.23 -10.22
CA LYS A 49 -9.11 18.95 -9.15
C LYS A 49 -10.56 19.12 -9.59
N LEU A 50 -10.83 20.08 -10.43
CA LEU A 50 -12.19 20.29 -10.95
C LEU A 50 -12.66 19.11 -11.80
N LYS A 51 -11.73 18.50 -12.53
CA LYS A 51 -12.03 17.35 -13.38
C LYS A 51 -12.17 16.06 -12.59
N GLU A 52 -11.59 15.99 -11.38
CA GLU A 52 -11.75 14.82 -10.51
C GLU A 52 -13.21 14.54 -10.20
N LYS A 53 -14.02 15.58 -10.13
CA LYS A 53 -15.46 15.45 -9.85
C LYS A 53 -16.21 14.68 -10.92
N ARG A 54 -15.64 14.52 -12.10
CA ARG A 54 -16.21 13.71 -13.18
C ARG A 54 -16.05 12.22 -12.94
N TYR A 55 -15.27 11.84 -11.93
CA TYR A 55 -14.98 10.44 -11.61
C TYR A 55 -15.36 10.11 -10.17
N PRO A 56 -16.68 10.14 -9.85
CA PRO A 56 -17.12 9.93 -8.48
C PRO A 56 -16.79 8.54 -7.94
N GLU A 57 -16.77 7.54 -8.81
CA GLU A 57 -16.41 6.19 -8.38
C GLU A 57 -14.93 6.08 -7.98
N THR A 58 -14.07 6.78 -8.73
CA THR A 58 -12.65 6.82 -8.39
C THR A 58 -12.44 7.52 -7.04
N LEU A 59 -13.14 8.63 -6.83
CA LEU A 59 -13.05 9.34 -5.54
C LEU A 59 -13.52 8.45 -4.38
N LYS A 60 -14.56 7.66 -4.59
CA LYS A 60 -15.02 6.69 -3.59
C LYS A 60 -13.95 5.65 -3.29
N LYS A 61 -13.31 5.11 -4.32
CA LYS A 61 -12.26 4.11 -4.17
C LYS A 61 -11.07 4.68 -3.41
N ILE A 62 -10.70 5.92 -3.69
CA ILE A 62 -9.62 6.60 -2.99
C ILE A 62 -9.94 6.70 -1.50
N GLY A 63 -11.17 7.12 -1.17
CA GLY A 63 -11.60 7.21 0.22
C GLY A 63 -11.55 5.88 0.94
N LYS A 64 -12.01 4.81 0.29
CA LYS A 64 -11.97 3.47 0.85
C LYS A 64 -10.53 2.98 1.04
N ALA A 65 -9.68 3.23 0.06
CA ALA A 65 -8.28 2.83 0.14
C ALA A 65 -7.56 3.55 1.29
N ASN A 66 -7.77 4.84 1.42
CA ASN A 66 -7.18 5.62 2.51
C ASN A 66 -7.66 5.12 3.87
N SER A 67 -8.94 4.79 3.97
CA SER A 67 -9.51 4.26 5.21
C SER A 67 -8.89 2.91 5.58
N ALA A 68 -8.74 2.03 4.59
CA ALA A 68 -8.14 0.72 4.81
C ALA A 68 -6.67 0.82 5.17
N LEU A 69 -5.93 1.71 4.52
CA LEU A 69 -4.53 1.95 4.84
C LEU A 69 -4.37 2.48 6.27
N ARG A 70 -5.27 3.35 6.71
CA ARG A 70 -5.25 3.85 8.09
C ARG A 70 -5.46 2.74 9.09
N LYS A 71 -6.32 1.77 8.79
CA LYS A 71 -6.53 0.62 9.66
C LYS A 71 -5.26 -0.22 9.79
N LEU A 72 -4.55 -0.42 8.68
CA LEU A 72 -3.29 -1.14 8.71
C LEU A 72 -2.24 -0.37 9.51
N ASP A 73 -2.18 0.95 9.34
CA ASP A 73 -1.28 1.81 10.08
C ASP A 73 -1.52 1.68 11.59
N ARG A 74 -2.77 1.78 12.01
CA ARG A 74 -3.13 1.63 13.43
C ARG A 74 -2.77 0.26 13.97
N LYS A 75 -2.97 -0.78 13.15
CA LYS A 75 -2.65 -2.14 13.54
C LYS A 75 -1.14 -2.29 13.80
N ALA A 76 -0.32 -1.75 12.91
CA ALA A 76 1.12 -1.79 13.06
C ALA A 76 1.57 -0.94 14.26
N GLU A 77 1.02 0.24 14.42
CA GLU A 77 1.35 1.12 15.54
C GLU A 77 0.98 0.48 16.88
N SER A 78 -0.13 -0.26 16.92
CA SER A 78 -0.55 -0.94 18.14
C SER A 78 0.46 -2.02 18.56
N GLN A 79 1.31 -2.46 17.64
CA GLN A 79 2.37 -3.42 17.91
C GLN A 79 3.71 -2.74 18.16
N GLY A 80 3.72 -1.42 18.29
CA GLY A 80 4.93 -0.66 18.56
C GLY A 80 5.82 -0.43 17.35
N LEU A 81 5.27 -0.59 16.15
CA LEU A 81 6.07 -0.45 14.92
C LEU A 81 5.93 0.93 14.32
N LYS A 82 6.99 1.36 13.63
CA LYS A 82 6.89 2.52 12.76
C LYS A 82 6.27 2.07 11.45
N CYS A 83 5.27 2.79 10.99
CA CYS A 83 4.53 2.41 9.81
C CYS A 83 4.33 3.61 8.89
N ARG A 84 4.43 3.36 7.59
CA ARG A 84 4.08 4.34 6.58
C ARG A 84 3.10 3.71 5.62
N THR A 85 2.21 4.52 5.07
CA THR A 85 1.25 4.05 4.08
C THR A 85 1.38 4.90 2.83
N PHE A 86 1.22 4.25 1.68
CA PHE A 86 1.35 4.89 0.38
C PHE A 86 0.17 4.49 -0.50
N LEU A 87 -0.44 5.47 -1.13
CA LEU A 87 -1.45 5.25 -2.15
C LEU A 87 -0.90 5.80 -3.45
N GLN A 88 -0.71 4.92 -4.43
CA GLN A 88 -0.18 5.32 -5.73
C GLN A 88 -1.19 5.03 -6.83
N PHE A 89 -1.15 5.84 -7.87
CA PHE A 89 -2.09 5.75 -8.98
C PHE A 89 -1.33 5.35 -10.23
N ASP A 90 -1.64 4.18 -10.76
CA ASP A 90 -1.03 3.73 -12.01
C ASP A 90 -1.78 2.53 -12.55
N SER A 91 -1.38 2.14 -13.75
CA SER A 91 -1.92 0.98 -14.42
C SER A 91 -0.92 -0.17 -14.48
N GLY A 92 0.31 0.00 -13.98
CA GLY A 92 1.34 -0.98 -14.18
C GLY A 92 1.97 -1.52 -12.90
N GLN A 93 2.53 -2.71 -12.98
CA GLN A 93 3.19 -3.35 -11.85
C GLN A 93 4.59 -2.81 -11.60
N LYS A 94 5.12 -2.08 -12.54
CA LYS A 94 6.43 -1.44 -12.42
C LYS A 94 6.58 -0.64 -11.14
N ASN A 95 5.50 -0.05 -10.68
CA ASN A 95 5.53 0.89 -9.56
C ASN A 95 5.92 0.25 -8.24
N ILE A 96 5.66 -1.04 -8.08
CA ILE A 96 6.07 -1.74 -6.87
C ILE A 96 7.60 -1.80 -6.81
N LEU A 97 8.24 -2.13 -7.92
CA LEU A 97 9.70 -2.20 -7.98
C LEU A 97 10.32 -0.81 -7.85
N GLU A 98 9.74 0.18 -8.52
CA GLU A 98 10.24 1.55 -8.42
C GLU A 98 10.13 2.07 -6.99
N HIS A 99 9.02 1.79 -6.32
CA HIS A 99 8.83 2.19 -4.93
C HIS A 99 9.85 1.53 -4.02
N SER A 100 10.05 0.23 -4.19
CA SER A 100 11.03 -0.52 -3.40
C SER A 100 12.43 0.05 -3.58
N THR A 101 12.82 0.35 -4.81
CA THR A 101 14.12 0.93 -5.11
C THR A 101 14.27 2.33 -4.50
N HIS A 102 13.24 3.15 -4.64
CA HIS A 102 13.27 4.52 -4.15
C HIS A 102 13.40 4.60 -2.63
N PHE A 103 12.71 3.71 -1.91
CA PHE A 103 12.72 3.70 -0.45
C PHE A 103 13.66 2.65 0.14
N HIS A 104 14.40 1.95 -0.71
CA HIS A 104 15.40 0.94 -0.26
C HIS A 104 14.79 -0.09 0.68
N HIS A 105 13.70 -0.69 0.26
CA HIS A 105 13.09 -1.74 1.06
C HIS A 105 13.93 -3.01 1.06
N ASP A 106 14.15 -3.57 2.23
CA ASP A 106 14.93 -4.80 2.39
C ASP A 106 14.11 -6.04 2.07
N PHE A 107 12.80 -5.98 2.29
CA PHE A 107 11.91 -7.11 2.05
C PHE A 107 10.62 -6.62 1.39
N ILE A 108 10.07 -7.45 0.52
CA ILE A 108 8.76 -7.23 -0.08
C ILE A 108 7.92 -8.47 0.20
N ILE A 109 6.78 -8.30 0.87
CA ILE A 109 5.87 -9.38 1.19
C ILE A 109 4.59 -9.15 0.40
N THR A 110 4.22 -10.10 -0.44
CA THR A 110 3.04 -9.97 -1.29
C THR A 110 1.99 -11.02 -0.96
N GLY A 111 0.74 -10.65 -1.15
CA GLY A 111 -0.35 -11.60 -1.12
C GLY A 111 -0.36 -12.34 -2.45
N SER A 112 -0.35 -13.65 -2.40
CA SER A 112 -0.18 -14.46 -3.60
C SER A 112 -1.41 -14.51 -4.50
N SER A 113 -2.55 -14.10 -4.01
CA SER A 113 -3.77 -14.14 -4.80
C SER A 113 -3.72 -13.22 -6.00
N GLY A 114 -2.89 -12.22 -5.95
CA GLY A 114 -2.78 -11.28 -7.04
C GLY A 114 -2.14 -11.86 -8.27
N THR A 115 -1.66 -13.07 -8.11
CA THR A 115 -1.03 -13.65 -9.25
C THR A 115 -1.95 -14.58 -9.89
N LYS A 116 -2.15 -14.59 -10.48
CA LYS A 116 -2.92 -15.48 -10.99
C LYS A 116 -2.88 -15.46 -12.06
#